data_ec0725bc875c25115129449f18c37aa5
#
_entry.id   ec0725bc875c25115129449f18c37aa5
#
_cell.length_a   1.000
_cell.length_b   1.000
_cell.length_c   1.000
_cell.angle_alpha   90.00
_cell.angle_beta   90.00
_cell.angle_gamma   90.00
#
_symmetry.space_group_name_H-M   'P 1'
#
loop_
_entity.id
_entity.type
_entity.pdbx_description
1 polymer ?
#
loop_
_entity_poly.entity_id
_entity_poly.type
_entity_poly.pdbx_seq_one_letter_code
_entity_poly.pdbx_strand_id
1 'polypeptide(L)'
;EGAALPYDHAYEPKQYPPFFDTAKKLGIDVSYRPMAANYLGKFSLHTNKIQLCAHDAVVYYHELAHAVHSTFVDLRVYDSQKAEIVAEFSACVLAEISSIHGYESQGYEYILHYCKNDEKKPEGVLKKIMSVLTDVDRIVTTVLEAADEEDLTAAV
;
A
#
# COMPACT_ATOMS: atom_id res chain seq x y z
N GLU A 1 -21.93 -24.97 8.18
CA GLU A 1 -20.65 -24.32 8.58
C GLU A 1 -19.52 -25.11 7.94
N GLY A 2 -18.93 -24.60 6.87
CA GLY A 2 -17.78 -25.24 6.23
C GLY A 2 -16.53 -25.03 7.09
N ALA A 3 -15.71 -26.08 7.25
CA ALA A 3 -14.40 -25.94 7.86
C ALA A 3 -13.56 -24.92 7.08
N ALA A 4 -12.81 -24.08 7.78
CA ALA A 4 -11.85 -23.19 7.12
C ALA A 4 -10.87 -24.05 6.31
N LEU A 5 -10.65 -23.70 5.03
CA LEU A 5 -9.65 -24.34 4.23
C LEU A 5 -8.28 -24.18 4.90
N PRO A 6 -7.45 -25.24 4.92
CA PRO A 6 -6.10 -25.14 5.46
C PRO A 6 -5.33 -24.04 4.69
N TYR A 7 -4.49 -23.32 5.42
CA TYR A 7 -3.61 -22.32 4.83
C TYR A 7 -2.69 -22.98 3.78
N ASP A 8 -2.70 -22.45 2.56
CA ASP A 8 -1.90 -22.98 1.47
C ASP A 8 -0.54 -22.28 1.45
N HIS A 9 0.47 -22.90 2.10
CA HIS A 9 1.85 -22.41 2.10
C HIS A 9 2.48 -22.33 0.70
N ALA A 10 1.91 -23.04 -0.30
CA ALA A 10 2.38 -22.95 -1.67
C ALA A 10 2.04 -21.60 -2.32
N TYR A 11 1.14 -20.81 -1.72
CA TYR A 11 0.78 -19.49 -2.20
C TYR A 11 1.68 -18.37 -1.67
N GLU A 12 2.56 -18.68 -0.72
CA GLU A 12 3.54 -17.71 -0.23
C GLU A 12 4.54 -17.31 -1.34
N PRO A 13 4.98 -16.05 -1.41
CA PRO A 13 5.97 -15.63 -2.37
C PRO A 13 7.32 -16.32 -2.05
N LYS A 14 8.14 -16.56 -3.09
CA LYS A 14 9.50 -17.08 -2.91
C LYS A 14 10.41 -16.09 -2.18
N GLN A 15 10.13 -14.81 -2.33
CA GLN A 15 10.82 -13.71 -1.68
C GLN A 15 9.76 -12.67 -1.28
N TYR A 16 9.78 -12.26 -0.03
CA TYR A 16 8.93 -11.20 0.45
C TYR A 16 9.42 -9.84 -0.04
N PRO A 17 8.50 -8.88 -0.26
CA PRO A 17 8.91 -7.53 -0.64
C PRO A 17 9.68 -6.85 0.49
N PRO A 18 10.54 -5.86 0.20
CA PRO A 18 11.12 -5.00 1.22
C PRO A 18 10.06 -4.44 2.17
N PHE A 19 10.43 -4.16 3.40
CA PHE A 19 9.53 -3.71 4.48
C PHE A 19 8.44 -4.73 4.92
N PHE A 20 8.55 -6.01 4.51
CA PHE A 20 7.56 -7.00 4.92
C PHE A 20 7.55 -7.23 6.44
N ASP A 21 8.74 -7.35 7.05
CA ASP A 21 8.87 -7.51 8.51
C ASP A 21 8.55 -6.21 9.25
N THR A 22 8.71 -5.05 8.59
CA THR A 22 8.29 -3.75 9.10
C THR A 22 6.79 -3.70 9.39
N ALA A 23 5.94 -4.27 8.52
CA ALA A 23 4.51 -4.36 8.78
C ALA A 23 4.20 -5.09 10.09
N LYS A 24 4.90 -6.19 10.35
CA LYS A 24 4.77 -6.96 11.59
C LYS A 24 5.18 -6.16 12.84
N LYS A 25 6.26 -5.37 12.75
CA LYS A 25 6.67 -4.47 13.84
C LYS A 25 5.63 -3.39 14.13
N LEU A 26 4.92 -2.93 13.09
CA LEU A 26 3.80 -2.00 13.20
C LEU A 26 2.50 -2.68 13.66
N GLY A 27 2.52 -3.98 13.99
CA GLY A 27 1.36 -4.73 14.44
C GLY A 27 0.37 -5.06 13.32
N ILE A 28 0.81 -5.01 12.06
CA ILE A 28 0.01 -5.33 10.89
C ILE A 28 0.28 -6.78 10.49
N ASP A 29 -0.77 -7.60 10.46
CA ASP A 29 -0.67 -9.01 10.02
C ASP A 29 -0.81 -9.08 8.49
N VAL A 30 0.15 -9.71 7.81
CA VAL A 30 0.18 -9.85 6.35
C VAL A 30 0.11 -11.33 5.99
N SER A 31 -0.76 -11.66 5.04
CA SER A 31 -0.92 -13.03 4.54
C SER A 31 -1.13 -13.07 3.04
N TYR A 32 -0.53 -14.07 2.39
CA TYR A 32 -0.75 -14.37 0.97
C TYR A 32 -1.73 -15.52 0.84
N ARG A 33 -2.77 -15.36 0.02
CA ARG A 33 -3.76 -16.41 -0.24
C ARG A 33 -4.60 -16.11 -1.47
N PRO A 34 -5.11 -17.14 -2.14
CA PRO A 34 -6.09 -16.92 -3.20
C PRO A 34 -7.31 -16.15 -2.66
N MET A 35 -7.79 -15.19 -3.41
CA MET A 35 -9.02 -14.46 -3.09
C MET A 35 -10.04 -14.67 -4.20
N ALA A 36 -11.31 -14.87 -3.81
CA ALA A 36 -12.42 -15.08 -4.76
C ALA A 36 -12.90 -13.80 -5.43
N ALA A 37 -12.38 -12.63 -5.04
CA ALA A 37 -12.78 -11.32 -5.55
C ALA A 37 -11.73 -10.76 -6.51
N ASN A 38 -12.11 -9.75 -7.29
CA ASN A 38 -11.23 -9.06 -8.26
C ASN A 38 -10.21 -8.10 -7.59
N TYR A 39 -9.78 -8.41 -6.37
CA TYR A 39 -8.77 -7.65 -5.65
C TYR A 39 -7.41 -8.35 -5.74
N LEU A 40 -6.36 -7.57 -5.97
CA LEU A 40 -4.96 -8.05 -5.90
C LEU A 40 -4.45 -8.04 -4.47
N GLY A 41 -4.95 -7.11 -3.66
CA GLY A 41 -4.68 -6.94 -2.23
C GLY A 41 -5.90 -6.37 -1.51
N LYS A 42 -5.89 -6.40 -0.20
CA LYS A 42 -6.90 -5.78 0.65
C LYS A 42 -6.38 -5.56 2.07
N PHE A 43 -6.45 -4.32 2.54
CA PHE A 43 -6.34 -4.01 3.96
C PHE A 43 -7.71 -4.08 4.65
N SER A 44 -7.76 -4.66 5.84
CA SER A 44 -8.95 -4.71 6.69
C SER A 44 -8.74 -3.88 7.94
N LEU A 45 -9.38 -2.72 8.01
CA LEU A 45 -9.33 -1.81 9.15
C LEU A 45 -9.82 -2.46 10.47
N HIS A 46 -10.81 -3.35 10.38
CA HIS A 46 -11.37 -4.01 11.56
C HIS A 46 -10.42 -5.01 12.21
N THR A 47 -9.65 -5.73 11.41
CA THR A 47 -8.75 -6.78 11.88
C THR A 47 -7.27 -6.39 11.85
N ASN A 48 -6.94 -5.21 11.34
CA ASN A 48 -5.57 -4.73 11.09
C ASN A 48 -4.75 -5.74 10.28
N LYS A 49 -5.34 -6.29 9.21
CA LYS A 49 -4.74 -7.33 8.38
C LYS A 49 -4.67 -6.92 6.93
N ILE A 50 -3.55 -7.25 6.30
CA ILE A 50 -3.36 -7.20 4.85
C ILE A 50 -3.46 -8.62 4.29
N GLN A 51 -4.27 -8.79 3.26
CA GLN A 51 -4.40 -10.04 2.51
C GLN A 51 -4.03 -9.77 1.06
N LEU A 52 -3.13 -10.56 0.51
CA LEU A 52 -2.61 -10.42 -0.84
C LEU A 52 -2.90 -11.67 -1.66
N CYS A 53 -3.34 -11.50 -2.90
CA CYS A 53 -3.40 -12.56 -3.90
C CYS A 53 -2.44 -12.30 -5.07
N ALA A 54 -1.74 -11.19 -5.08
CA ALA A 54 -0.63 -10.89 -5.98
C ALA A 54 0.70 -10.93 -5.22
N HIS A 55 1.77 -11.33 -5.92
CA HIS A 55 3.13 -11.29 -5.40
C HIS A 55 3.87 -10.00 -5.84
N ASP A 56 3.10 -8.98 -6.19
CA ASP A 56 3.62 -7.68 -6.59
C ASP A 56 3.87 -6.81 -5.36
N ALA A 57 5.09 -6.28 -5.24
CA ALA A 57 5.48 -5.44 -4.11
C ALA A 57 4.68 -4.13 -4.05
N VAL A 58 4.28 -3.56 -5.18
CA VAL A 58 3.53 -2.31 -5.22
C VAL A 58 2.12 -2.51 -4.68
N VAL A 59 1.49 -3.65 -4.96
CA VAL A 59 0.20 -4.03 -4.35
C VAL A 59 0.35 -4.11 -2.83
N TYR A 60 1.43 -4.73 -2.35
CA TYR A 60 1.71 -4.78 -0.92
C TYR A 60 1.89 -3.38 -0.32
N TYR A 61 2.69 -2.50 -0.96
CA TYR A 61 2.93 -1.15 -0.47
C TYR A 61 1.66 -0.29 -0.44
N HIS A 62 0.77 -0.49 -1.40
CA HIS A 62 -0.53 0.17 -1.42
C HIS A 62 -1.37 -0.20 -0.17
N GLU A 63 -1.47 -1.48 0.13
CA GLU A 63 -2.20 -1.96 1.31
C GLU A 63 -1.49 -1.58 2.63
N LEU A 64 -0.16 -1.60 2.65
CA LEU A 64 0.63 -1.12 3.78
C LEU A 64 0.39 0.37 4.04
N ALA A 65 0.32 1.18 3.00
CA ALA A 65 0.02 2.60 3.13
C ALA A 65 -1.37 2.84 3.75
N HIS A 66 -2.41 2.10 3.33
CA HIS A 66 -3.71 2.15 3.99
C HIS A 66 -3.64 1.77 5.47
N ALA A 67 -2.91 0.71 5.80
CA ALA A 67 -2.76 0.25 7.17
C ALA A 67 -2.08 1.31 8.05
N VAL A 68 -0.96 1.88 7.60
CA VAL A 68 -0.24 2.94 8.31
C VAL A 68 -1.08 4.22 8.38
N HIS A 69 -1.74 4.62 7.28
CA HIS A 69 -2.63 5.79 7.24
C HIS A 69 -3.73 5.70 8.30
N SER A 70 -4.29 4.50 8.49
CA SER A 70 -5.34 4.25 9.50
C SER A 70 -4.89 4.49 10.94
N THR A 71 -3.59 4.56 11.22
CA THR A 71 -3.07 4.80 12.58
C THR A 71 -3.21 6.26 13.02
N PHE A 72 -3.37 7.18 12.08
CA PHE A 72 -3.44 8.63 12.39
C PHE A 72 -4.63 9.34 11.73
N VAL A 73 -5.41 8.67 10.88
CA VAL A 73 -6.71 9.16 10.39
C VAL A 73 -7.77 8.08 10.52
N ASP A 74 -9.02 8.46 10.72
CA ASP A 74 -10.14 7.53 10.66
C ASP A 74 -10.60 7.34 9.21
N LEU A 75 -10.12 6.28 8.55
CA LEU A 75 -10.45 5.98 7.15
C LEU A 75 -11.94 5.75 6.89
N ARG A 76 -12.77 5.55 7.92
CA ARG A 76 -14.23 5.41 7.77
C ARG A 76 -14.93 6.73 7.43
N VAL A 77 -14.31 7.85 7.79
CA VAL A 77 -14.83 9.21 7.57
C VAL A 77 -13.91 10.06 6.69
N TYR A 78 -12.69 9.58 6.41
CA TYR A 78 -11.76 10.23 5.50
C TYR A 78 -12.28 10.14 4.05
N ASP A 79 -11.98 11.13 3.22
CA ASP A 79 -12.33 11.12 1.80
C ASP A 79 -11.70 9.90 1.11
N SER A 80 -12.55 8.98 0.62
CA SER A 80 -12.09 7.72 0.04
C SER A 80 -11.22 7.93 -1.20
N GLN A 81 -11.51 8.91 -2.05
CA GLN A 81 -10.68 9.23 -3.22
C GLN A 81 -9.31 9.75 -2.80
N LYS A 82 -9.27 10.58 -1.77
CA LYS A 82 -8.01 11.03 -1.17
C LYS A 82 -7.22 9.88 -0.57
N ALA A 83 -7.89 8.96 0.15
CA ALA A 83 -7.24 7.79 0.74
C ALA A 83 -6.54 6.92 -0.31
N GLU A 84 -7.18 6.69 -1.46
CA GLU A 84 -6.61 5.95 -2.58
C GLU A 84 -5.39 6.67 -3.19
N ILE A 85 -5.47 8.00 -3.37
CA ILE A 85 -4.35 8.80 -3.88
C ILE A 85 -3.17 8.77 -2.90
N VAL A 86 -3.43 8.87 -1.60
CA VAL A 86 -2.41 8.72 -0.54
C VAL A 86 -1.75 7.36 -0.62
N ALA A 87 -2.53 6.28 -0.70
CA ALA A 87 -2.01 4.93 -0.74
C ALA A 87 -1.16 4.68 -1.99
N GLU A 88 -1.65 5.05 -3.16
CA GLU A 88 -0.94 4.88 -4.42
C GLU A 88 0.37 5.67 -4.46
N PHE A 89 0.32 6.95 -4.05
CA PHE A 89 1.53 7.76 -4.05
C PHE A 89 2.57 7.27 -3.03
N SER A 90 2.12 6.83 -1.85
CA SER A 90 3.01 6.20 -0.87
C SER A 90 3.63 4.91 -1.41
N ALA A 91 2.84 4.08 -2.13
CA ALA A 91 3.34 2.86 -2.76
C ALA A 91 4.41 3.16 -3.81
N CYS A 92 4.21 4.18 -4.67
CA CYS A 92 5.22 4.61 -5.64
C CYS A 92 6.52 5.07 -4.95
N VAL A 93 6.43 5.84 -3.86
CA VAL A 93 7.61 6.31 -3.11
C VAL A 93 8.34 5.13 -2.46
N LEU A 94 7.63 4.20 -1.83
CA LEU A 94 8.23 3.00 -1.24
C LEU A 94 8.86 2.09 -2.29
N ALA A 95 8.26 1.97 -3.48
CA ALA A 95 8.83 1.24 -4.60
C ALA A 95 10.15 1.85 -5.05
N GLU A 96 10.22 3.18 -5.22
CA GLU A 96 11.46 3.88 -5.58
C GLU A 96 12.55 3.72 -4.53
N ILE A 97 12.21 3.85 -3.25
CA ILE A 97 13.14 3.59 -2.14
C ILE A 97 13.67 2.15 -2.19
N SER A 98 12.81 1.19 -2.57
CA SER A 98 13.15 -0.22 -2.72
C SER A 98 13.84 -0.58 -4.05
N SER A 99 14.26 0.39 -4.84
CA SER A 99 14.85 0.20 -6.19
C SER A 99 13.94 -0.61 -7.14
N ILE A 100 12.62 -0.55 -6.94
CA ILE A 100 11.60 -1.15 -7.79
C ILE A 100 11.06 -0.04 -8.69
N HIS A 101 11.55 0.01 -9.92
CA HIS A 101 11.27 1.10 -10.87
C HIS A 101 10.22 0.71 -11.92
N GLY A 102 9.68 1.72 -12.60
CA GLY A 102 8.75 1.55 -13.72
C GLY A 102 7.27 1.60 -13.36
N TYR A 103 6.94 1.89 -12.11
CA TYR A 103 5.56 2.02 -11.63
C TYR A 103 5.00 3.45 -11.68
N GLU A 104 5.82 4.46 -11.96
CA GLU A 104 5.46 5.89 -11.90
C GLU A 104 4.31 6.22 -12.86
N SER A 105 4.36 5.65 -14.08
CA SER A 105 3.31 5.85 -15.08
C SER A 105 1.99 5.19 -14.66
N GLN A 106 2.06 4.00 -14.07
CA GLN A 106 0.87 3.28 -13.59
C GLN A 106 0.28 3.98 -12.37
N GLY A 107 1.11 4.42 -11.43
CA GLY A 107 0.68 5.20 -10.28
C GLY A 107 0.03 6.52 -10.71
N TYR A 108 0.58 7.23 -11.70
CA TYR A 108 -0.03 8.43 -12.26
C TYR A 108 -1.42 8.15 -12.85
N GLU A 109 -1.56 7.11 -13.68
CA GLU A 109 -2.83 6.72 -14.28
C GLU A 109 -3.87 6.31 -13.22
N TYR A 110 -3.43 5.64 -12.16
CA TYR A 110 -4.27 5.28 -11.04
C TYR A 110 -4.76 6.53 -10.29
N ILE A 111 -3.88 7.46 -9.95
CA ILE A 111 -4.23 8.75 -9.33
C ILE A 111 -5.22 9.52 -10.22
N LEU A 112 -4.96 9.53 -11.54
CA LEU A 112 -5.82 10.18 -12.51
C LEU A 112 -7.24 9.58 -12.52
N HIS A 113 -7.37 8.27 -12.29
CA HIS A 113 -8.68 7.60 -12.17
C HIS A 113 -9.53 8.19 -11.03
N TYR A 114 -8.91 8.53 -9.90
CA TYR A 114 -9.58 9.11 -8.74
C TYR A 114 -9.74 10.63 -8.81
N CYS A 115 -9.21 11.30 -9.82
CA CYS A 115 -9.47 12.71 -10.06
C CYS A 115 -10.83 12.92 -10.74
N LYS A 116 -11.55 13.96 -10.35
CA LYS A 116 -12.76 14.41 -11.06
C LYS A 116 -12.39 14.91 -12.46
N ASN A 117 -13.37 14.97 -13.36
CA ASN A 117 -13.13 15.33 -14.77
C ASN A 117 -12.46 16.70 -14.97
N ASP A 118 -12.77 17.67 -14.14
CA ASP A 118 -12.16 19.01 -14.12
C ASP A 118 -10.74 19.03 -13.51
N GLU A 119 -10.42 18.02 -12.69
CA GLU A 119 -9.11 17.82 -12.05
C GLU A 119 -8.14 16.97 -12.88
N LYS A 120 -8.59 16.37 -14.00
CA LYS A 120 -7.77 15.47 -14.85
C LYS A 120 -6.72 16.18 -15.71
N LYS A 121 -6.71 17.51 -15.73
CA LYS A 121 -5.62 18.28 -16.33
C LYS A 121 -4.36 18.17 -15.46
N PRO A 122 -3.16 18.25 -16.02
CA PRO A 122 -1.90 18.13 -15.27
C PRO A 122 -1.83 19.00 -14.02
N GLU A 123 -2.32 20.24 -14.11
CA GLU A 123 -2.35 21.19 -12.97
C GLU A 123 -3.30 20.73 -11.86
N GLY A 124 -4.45 20.13 -12.22
CA GLY A 124 -5.43 19.60 -11.26
C GLY A 124 -4.90 18.37 -10.55
N VAL A 125 -4.28 17.45 -11.30
CA VAL A 125 -3.62 16.25 -10.75
C VAL A 125 -2.49 16.66 -9.80
N LEU A 126 -1.63 17.58 -10.20
CA LEU A 126 -0.55 18.10 -9.35
C LEU A 126 -1.10 18.72 -8.06
N LYS A 127 -2.15 19.54 -8.15
CA LYS A 127 -2.80 20.13 -6.98
C LYS A 127 -3.35 19.05 -6.03
N LYS A 128 -3.90 17.97 -6.58
CA LYS A 128 -4.42 16.84 -5.81
C LYS A 128 -3.27 16.12 -5.09
N ILE A 129 -2.20 15.79 -5.79
CA ILE A 129 -0.97 15.20 -5.21
C ILE A 129 -0.44 16.10 -4.09
N MET A 130 -0.26 17.40 -4.34
CA MET A 130 0.21 18.36 -3.32
C MET A 130 -0.68 18.39 -2.07
N SER A 131 -1.99 18.16 -2.21
CA SER A 131 -2.93 18.16 -1.09
C SER A 131 -2.82 16.95 -0.17
N VAL A 132 -2.09 15.91 -0.57
CA VAL A 132 -1.91 14.66 0.19
C VAL A 132 -0.46 14.42 0.65
N LEU A 133 0.49 15.28 0.25
CA LEU A 133 1.92 15.10 0.55
C LEU A 133 2.23 14.93 2.03
N THR A 134 1.52 15.63 2.91
CA THR A 134 1.74 15.51 4.37
C THR A 134 1.39 14.11 4.87
N ASP A 135 0.30 13.51 4.36
CA ASP A 135 -0.09 12.16 4.74
C ASP A 135 0.89 11.12 4.15
N VAL A 136 1.32 11.31 2.90
CA VAL A 136 2.33 10.46 2.25
C VAL A 136 3.67 10.51 3.00
N ASP A 137 4.17 11.71 3.30
CA ASP A 137 5.41 11.90 4.08
C ASP A 137 5.33 11.18 5.42
N ARG A 138 4.23 11.34 6.13
CA ARG A 138 4.02 10.68 7.42
C ARG A 138 3.99 9.15 7.31
N ILE A 139 3.33 8.60 6.27
CA ILE A 139 3.29 7.16 6.02
C ILE A 139 4.70 6.63 5.74
N VAL A 140 5.39 7.23 4.78
CA VAL A 140 6.74 6.81 4.38
C VAL A 140 7.70 6.89 5.55
N THR A 141 7.71 8.01 6.29
CA THR A 141 8.54 8.18 7.48
C THR A 141 8.25 7.11 8.53
N THR A 142 6.96 6.82 8.81
CA THR A 142 6.57 5.77 9.76
C THR A 142 7.11 4.38 9.35
N VAL A 143 7.05 4.05 8.06
CA VAL A 143 7.59 2.78 7.55
C VAL A 143 9.11 2.74 7.69
N LEU A 144 9.81 3.79 7.29
CA LEU A 144 11.28 3.86 7.35
C LEU A 144 11.81 3.85 8.79
N GLU A 145 11.16 4.53 9.72
CA GLU A 145 11.54 4.54 11.14
C GLU A 145 11.34 3.18 11.83
N ALA A 146 10.38 2.38 11.35
CA ALA A 146 10.14 1.03 11.85
C ALA A 146 10.99 -0.04 11.15
N ALA A 147 11.64 0.28 10.03
CA ALA A 147 12.47 -0.62 9.25
C ALA A 147 13.80 -0.92 9.94
N ASP A 148 14.31 -2.15 9.77
CA ASP A 148 15.66 -2.51 10.18
C ASP A 148 16.70 -2.16 9.10
N GLU A 149 17.99 -2.25 9.46
CA GLU A 149 19.08 -2.11 8.49
C GLU A 149 18.99 -3.14 7.36
N GLU A 150 18.45 -4.34 7.62
CA GLU A 150 18.24 -5.39 6.62
C GLU A 150 17.14 -4.99 5.62
N ASP A 151 16.03 -4.41 6.08
CA ASP A 151 14.96 -3.89 5.21
C ASP A 151 15.48 -2.77 4.30
N LEU A 152 16.33 -1.89 4.84
CA LEU A 152 16.92 -0.77 4.10
C LEU A 152 18.00 -1.22 3.11
N THR A 153 18.76 -2.26 3.42
CA THR A 153 19.76 -2.82 2.50
C THR A 153 19.18 -3.68 1.40
N ALA A 154 18.06 -4.36 1.66
CA ALA A 154 17.31 -5.08 0.63
C ALA A 154 16.63 -4.14 -0.39
N ALA A 155 16.52 -2.85 -0.04
CA ALA A 155 15.94 -1.80 -0.87
C ALA A 155 16.98 -1.09 -1.78
N VAL A 156 18.27 -1.48 -1.75
CA VAL A 156 19.37 -0.94 -2.55
C VAL A 156 19.96 -2.04 -3.41
#